data_f20578bccd8b98941dd7d821df77d371
#
_entry.id   f20578bccd8b98941dd7d821df77d371
#
_cell.length_a   1.000
_cell.length_b   1.000
_cell.length_c   1.000
_cell.angle_alpha   90.00
_cell.angle_beta   90.00
_cell.angle_gamma   90.00
#
_symmetry.space_group_name_H-M   'P 1'
#
loop_
_entity.id
_entity.type
_entity.pdbx_description
1 polymer ?
#
loop_
_entity_poly.entity_id
_entity_poly.type
_entity_poly.pdbx_seq_one_letter_code
_entity_poly.pdbx_strand_id
1 'polypeptide(L)'
;MRRMGIAALGPRPRTTKPVPGHKIFPYLLRGLTIDRPNQVWAADITYVPIGRGFLYLVAIMDWASRAVLAWRLSNTMDVSFCVSALGEALARFGKPEIFNTDQGSQFTSAAFTGALAAAGVRISMDGRGRWMDNVFIERLWRSLKHEDIYLKGYTDGREARVGIALWMAFYNSHRPHQALGHRMPMAVWREGVTGLLGQRAVDMTLRLDNAGALPTCPQSLQQPRALIA
;
A
#
# COMPACT_ATOMS: atom_id res chain seq x y z
N MET A 1 -15.39 -36.72 -0.95
CA MET A 1 -16.37 -36.30 0.08
C MET A 1 -17.80 -36.13 -0.46
N ARG A 2 -18.07 -35.37 -1.55
CA ARG A 2 -19.46 -35.27 -2.09
C ARG A 2 -20.08 -36.61 -2.48
N ARG A 3 -19.34 -37.58 -3.03
CA ARG A 3 -19.82 -38.90 -3.41
C ARG A 3 -20.14 -39.80 -2.21
N MET A 4 -19.67 -39.50 -1.01
CA MET A 4 -19.85 -40.26 0.21
C MET A 4 -20.90 -39.63 1.13
N GLY A 5 -21.59 -38.59 0.73
CA GLY A 5 -22.58 -37.88 1.56
C GLY A 5 -22.02 -37.23 2.83
N ILE A 6 -20.69 -37.11 2.95
CA ILE A 6 -20.04 -36.52 4.13
C ILE A 6 -19.99 -35.00 3.95
N ALA A 7 -20.78 -34.30 4.76
CA ALA A 7 -20.74 -32.84 4.87
C ALA A 7 -20.08 -32.48 6.20
N ALA A 8 -19.28 -31.39 6.22
CA ALA A 8 -18.74 -30.83 7.46
C ALA A 8 -19.90 -30.35 8.35
N LEU A 9 -19.93 -30.81 9.59
CA LEU A 9 -20.87 -30.35 10.61
C LEU A 9 -20.42 -28.97 11.09
N GLY A 10 -20.94 -27.93 10.48
CA GLY A 10 -20.68 -26.53 10.90
C GLY A 10 -21.52 -25.56 10.09
N PRO A 11 -22.00 -24.47 10.68
CA PRO A 11 -22.68 -23.44 9.92
C PRO A 11 -21.73 -22.91 8.87
N ARG A 12 -22.18 -22.82 7.62
CA ARG A 12 -21.41 -22.11 6.57
C ARG A 12 -21.23 -20.66 7.02
N PRO A 13 -20.01 -20.19 7.28
CA PRO A 13 -19.81 -18.84 7.75
C PRO A 13 -20.25 -17.86 6.66
N ARG A 14 -21.33 -17.15 6.89
CA ARG A 14 -21.68 -15.94 6.13
C ARG A 14 -20.96 -14.77 6.77
N THR A 15 -19.69 -14.66 6.50
CA THR A 15 -18.82 -13.66 7.13
C THR A 15 -19.04 -12.24 6.63
N THR A 16 -19.68 -12.07 5.45
CA THR A 16 -19.90 -10.75 4.86
C THR A 16 -21.36 -10.58 4.45
N LYS A 17 -22.06 -9.66 5.11
CA LYS A 17 -23.35 -9.14 4.66
C LYS A 17 -23.11 -7.84 3.91
N PRO A 18 -23.59 -7.67 2.65
CA PRO A 18 -23.53 -6.37 1.98
C PRO A 18 -24.31 -5.34 2.79
N VAL A 19 -23.67 -4.23 3.14
CA VAL A 19 -24.38 -3.09 3.72
C VAL A 19 -24.87 -2.21 2.56
N PRO A 20 -26.18 -1.89 2.48
CA PRO A 20 -26.70 -0.98 1.47
C PRO A 20 -25.97 0.38 1.54
N GLY A 21 -25.55 0.90 0.38
CA GLY A 21 -24.89 2.21 0.30
C GLY A 21 -23.33 2.19 0.32
N HIS A 22 -22.70 1.04 0.52
CA HIS A 22 -21.24 0.95 0.41
C HIS A 22 -20.81 1.01 -1.07
N LYS A 23 -19.97 1.99 -1.40
CA LYS A 23 -19.42 2.15 -2.75
C LYS A 23 -18.32 1.13 -2.98
N ILE A 24 -18.48 0.25 -3.95
CA ILE A 24 -17.46 -0.69 -4.41
C ILE A 24 -16.70 -0.03 -5.56
N PHE A 25 -15.38 -0.05 -5.49
CA PHE A 25 -14.51 0.50 -6.53
C PHE A 25 -14.02 -0.61 -7.47
N PRO A 26 -13.71 -0.28 -8.74
CA PRO A 26 -13.21 -1.27 -9.69
C PRO A 26 -11.81 -1.75 -9.32
N TYR A 27 -11.46 -2.97 -9.75
CA TYR A 27 -10.10 -3.50 -9.62
C TYR A 27 -9.20 -2.89 -10.70
N LEU A 28 -8.16 -2.17 -10.28
CA LEU A 28 -7.29 -1.38 -11.16
C LEU A 28 -5.93 -2.05 -11.47
N LEU A 29 -5.62 -3.20 -10.86
CA LEU A 29 -4.28 -3.78 -10.94
C LEU A 29 -4.11 -4.83 -12.05
N ARG A 30 -5.17 -5.14 -12.81
CA ARG A 30 -5.09 -6.13 -13.88
C ARG A 30 -4.13 -5.68 -14.97
N GLY A 31 -3.08 -6.46 -15.22
CA GLY A 31 -2.07 -6.16 -16.26
C GLY A 31 -1.14 -5.00 -15.92
N LEU A 32 -1.22 -4.45 -14.70
CA LEU A 32 -0.33 -3.40 -14.25
C LEU A 32 1.01 -4.00 -13.81
N THR A 33 2.10 -3.55 -14.43
CA THR A 33 3.44 -3.81 -13.93
C THR A 33 3.71 -2.90 -12.73
N ILE A 34 4.07 -3.49 -11.60
CA ILE A 34 4.36 -2.77 -10.36
C ILE A 34 5.85 -2.88 -10.10
N ASP A 35 6.56 -1.80 -10.38
CA ASP A 35 8.02 -1.77 -10.46
C ASP A 35 8.68 -0.73 -9.53
N ARG A 36 7.90 0.15 -8.90
CA ARG A 36 8.42 1.22 -8.05
C ARG A 36 7.65 1.38 -6.74
N PRO A 37 8.30 1.84 -5.67
CA PRO A 37 7.62 2.21 -4.44
C PRO A 37 6.56 3.29 -4.65
N ASN A 38 5.54 3.26 -3.80
CA ASN A 38 4.40 4.19 -3.83
C ASN A 38 3.54 4.14 -5.10
N GLN A 39 3.73 3.12 -5.95
CA GLN A 39 2.82 2.88 -7.08
C GLN A 39 1.53 2.22 -6.59
N VAL A 40 1.62 1.18 -5.78
CA VAL A 40 0.47 0.50 -5.18
C VAL A 40 0.74 0.21 -3.71
N TRP A 41 -0.17 0.64 -2.85
CA TRP A 41 -0.25 0.16 -1.48
C TRP A 41 -1.43 -0.77 -1.32
N ALA A 42 -1.31 -1.74 -0.41
CA ALA A 42 -2.40 -2.61 -0.03
C ALA A 42 -2.62 -2.59 1.49
N ALA A 43 -3.86 -2.82 1.90
CA ALA A 43 -4.21 -3.04 3.30
C ALA A 43 -5.08 -4.27 3.46
N ASP A 44 -4.95 -4.89 4.63
CA ASP A 44 -5.78 -6.00 5.06
C ASP A 44 -5.81 -6.07 6.59
N ILE A 45 -6.79 -6.80 7.12
CA ILE A 45 -6.97 -7.03 8.55
C ILE A 45 -6.84 -8.52 8.85
N THR A 46 -6.06 -8.85 9.88
CA THR A 46 -5.98 -10.23 10.38
C THR A 46 -6.27 -10.30 11.88
N TYR A 47 -6.57 -11.52 12.35
CA TYR A 47 -6.77 -11.82 13.77
C TYR A 47 -5.46 -12.24 14.41
N VAL A 48 -5.19 -11.72 15.60
CA VAL A 48 -4.07 -12.08 16.47
C VAL A 48 -4.65 -12.75 17.70
N PRO A 49 -4.52 -14.08 17.87
CA PRO A 49 -4.97 -14.76 19.08
C PRO A 49 -4.11 -14.32 20.27
N ILE A 50 -4.76 -14.14 21.42
CA ILE A 50 -4.15 -13.90 22.71
C ILE A 50 -4.74 -14.87 23.73
N GLY A 51 -4.18 -14.97 24.90
CA GLY A 51 -4.58 -15.95 25.93
C GLY A 51 -6.11 -16.03 26.19
N ARG A 52 -6.82 -14.91 26.09
CA ARG A 52 -8.30 -14.87 26.13
C ARG A 52 -8.83 -14.03 24.99
N GLY A 53 -9.26 -14.68 23.90
CA GLY A 53 -9.83 -14.01 22.73
C GLY A 53 -8.82 -13.66 21.66
N PHE A 54 -8.98 -12.52 21.00
CA PHE A 54 -8.12 -12.08 19.90
C PHE A 54 -8.13 -10.55 19.76
N LEU A 55 -7.15 -10.04 19.06
CA LEU A 55 -7.07 -8.66 18.59
C LEU A 55 -7.18 -8.61 17.08
N TYR A 56 -7.55 -7.46 16.55
CA TYR A 56 -7.50 -7.14 15.13
C TYR A 56 -6.19 -6.42 14.83
N LEU A 57 -5.52 -6.83 13.78
CA LEU A 57 -4.30 -6.19 13.28
C LEU A 57 -4.53 -5.76 11.85
N VAL A 58 -4.47 -4.45 11.58
CA VAL A 58 -4.39 -3.89 10.23
C VAL A 58 -2.94 -3.59 9.89
N ALA A 59 -2.54 -3.83 8.65
CA ALA A 59 -1.29 -3.34 8.10
C ALA A 59 -1.49 -2.71 6.73
N ILE A 60 -0.62 -1.78 6.40
CA ILE A 60 -0.49 -1.15 5.08
C ILE A 60 0.89 -1.48 4.54
N MET A 61 0.91 -2.04 3.34
CA MET A 61 2.12 -2.53 2.68
C MET A 61 2.30 -1.87 1.32
N ASP A 62 3.51 -1.46 1.01
CA ASP A 62 3.91 -1.12 -0.36
C ASP A 62 4.14 -2.38 -1.19
N TRP A 63 3.51 -2.47 -2.34
CA TRP A 63 3.55 -3.70 -3.15
C TRP A 63 4.87 -3.93 -3.87
N ALA A 64 5.56 -2.89 -4.31
CA ALA A 64 6.84 -3.05 -4.99
C ALA A 64 7.92 -3.55 -4.04
N SER A 65 8.08 -2.87 -2.91
CA SER A 65 9.13 -3.14 -1.93
C SER A 65 8.77 -4.19 -0.87
N ARG A 66 7.49 -4.54 -0.71
CA ARG A 66 6.97 -5.37 0.39
C ARG A 66 7.11 -4.71 1.77
N ALA A 67 7.50 -3.44 1.86
CA ALA A 67 7.66 -2.73 3.12
C ALA A 67 6.30 -2.54 3.82
N VAL A 68 6.23 -2.87 5.10
CA VAL A 68 5.10 -2.52 5.96
C VAL A 68 5.27 -1.07 6.40
N LEU A 69 4.40 -0.20 5.90
CA LEU A 69 4.47 1.24 6.10
C LEU A 69 3.83 1.68 7.41
N ALA A 70 2.70 1.07 7.75
CA ALA A 70 2.01 1.29 9.02
C ALA A 70 1.25 0.04 9.44
N TRP A 71 1.00 -0.09 10.73
CA TRP A 71 0.17 -1.13 11.31
C TRP A 71 -0.47 -0.66 12.61
N ARG A 72 -1.63 -1.24 12.98
CA ARG A 72 -2.34 -0.95 14.23
C ARG A 72 -2.99 -2.19 14.79
N LEU A 73 -2.98 -2.30 16.11
CA LEU A 73 -3.74 -3.30 16.87
C LEU A 73 -4.95 -2.65 17.50
N SER A 74 -6.09 -3.33 17.46
CA SER A 74 -7.34 -2.93 18.13
C SER A 74 -8.03 -4.14 18.75
N ASN A 75 -8.78 -3.92 19.81
CA ASN A 75 -9.70 -4.90 20.40
C ASN A 75 -11.10 -4.81 19.78
N THR A 76 -11.36 -3.80 18.97
CA THR A 76 -12.62 -3.60 18.24
C THR A 76 -12.34 -3.55 16.74
N MET A 77 -13.31 -4.01 15.95
CA MET A 77 -13.23 -4.00 14.48
C MET A 77 -13.93 -2.74 13.93
N ASP A 78 -13.66 -1.59 14.51
CA ASP A 78 -14.16 -0.31 14.01
C ASP A 78 -13.28 0.26 12.89
N VAL A 79 -13.77 1.32 12.21
CA VAL A 79 -13.05 1.93 11.08
C VAL A 79 -11.87 2.78 11.55
N SER A 80 -11.89 3.28 12.78
CA SER A 80 -10.97 4.31 13.28
C SER A 80 -9.51 3.84 13.29
N PHE A 81 -9.25 2.57 13.65
CA PHE A 81 -7.88 2.05 13.65
C PHE A 81 -7.30 1.87 12.23
N CYS A 82 -8.14 1.60 11.22
CA CYS A 82 -7.75 1.55 9.82
C CYS A 82 -7.43 2.95 9.29
N VAL A 83 -8.27 3.95 9.60
CA VAL A 83 -8.05 5.34 9.22
C VAL A 83 -6.79 5.91 9.89
N SER A 84 -6.55 5.55 11.17
CA SER A 84 -5.33 5.95 11.89
C SER A 84 -4.06 5.35 11.26
N ALA A 85 -4.11 4.07 10.85
CA ALA A 85 -2.99 3.45 10.13
C ALA A 85 -2.74 4.12 8.77
N LEU A 86 -3.82 4.45 8.04
CA LEU A 86 -3.72 5.16 6.76
C LEU A 86 -3.12 6.56 6.94
N GLY A 87 -3.60 7.32 7.92
CA GLY A 87 -3.07 8.66 8.22
C GLY A 87 -1.59 8.65 8.56
N GLU A 88 -1.14 7.67 9.37
CA GLU A 88 0.30 7.49 9.66
C GLU A 88 1.11 7.15 8.41
N ALA A 89 0.63 6.21 7.58
CA ALA A 89 1.32 5.83 6.36
C ALA A 89 1.47 7.02 5.40
N LEU A 90 0.39 7.77 5.16
CA LEU A 90 0.40 8.95 4.30
C LEU A 90 1.33 10.05 4.83
N ALA A 91 1.34 10.30 6.13
CA ALA A 91 2.18 11.33 6.74
C ALA A 91 3.68 11.00 6.66
N ARG A 92 4.06 9.72 6.78
CA ARG A 92 5.47 9.30 6.85
C ARG A 92 6.09 8.93 5.51
N PHE A 93 5.30 8.39 4.61
CA PHE A 93 5.79 7.76 3.37
C PHE A 93 5.27 8.43 2.09
N GLY A 94 4.47 9.50 2.24
CA GLY A 94 3.79 10.14 1.12
C GLY A 94 2.53 9.40 0.71
N LYS A 95 2.14 9.48 -0.55
CA LYS A 95 0.92 8.86 -1.07
C LYS A 95 1.20 7.87 -2.19
N PRO A 96 0.44 6.76 -2.29
CA PRO A 96 0.49 5.87 -3.43
C PRO A 96 -0.31 6.44 -4.61
N GLU A 97 -0.08 5.90 -5.79
CA GLU A 97 -0.94 6.16 -6.95
C GLU A 97 -2.27 5.40 -6.84
N ILE A 98 -2.21 4.15 -6.36
CA ILE A 98 -3.35 3.26 -6.18
C ILE A 98 -3.30 2.67 -4.77
N PHE A 99 -4.45 2.61 -4.12
CA PHE A 99 -4.62 1.90 -2.85
C PHE A 99 -5.56 0.70 -3.07
N ASN A 100 -5.09 -0.51 -2.81
CA ASN A 100 -5.83 -1.75 -3.01
C ASN A 100 -6.29 -2.37 -1.69
N THR A 101 -7.55 -2.78 -1.62
CA THR A 101 -8.13 -3.45 -0.46
C THR A 101 -9.13 -4.51 -0.89
N ASP A 102 -9.54 -5.35 0.06
CA ASP A 102 -10.75 -6.15 -0.10
C ASP A 102 -12.02 -5.28 0.01
N GLN A 103 -13.19 -5.93 -0.13
CA GLN A 103 -14.50 -5.28 0.01
C GLN A 103 -15.01 -5.30 1.47
N GLY A 104 -14.12 -5.36 2.45
CA GLY A 104 -14.47 -5.33 3.88
C GLY A 104 -15.16 -4.02 4.27
N SER A 105 -16.05 -4.10 5.29
CA SER A 105 -16.84 -2.93 5.73
C SER A 105 -15.98 -1.77 6.20
N GLN A 106 -14.79 -2.04 6.75
CA GLN A 106 -13.84 -1.03 7.19
C GLN A 106 -13.29 -0.23 6.02
N PHE A 107 -12.90 -0.91 4.94
CA PHE A 107 -12.28 -0.31 3.75
C PHE A 107 -13.29 0.32 2.79
N THR A 108 -14.56 -0.14 2.81
CA THR A 108 -15.65 0.46 2.02
C THR A 108 -16.36 1.62 2.74
N SER A 109 -15.97 1.91 3.99
CA SER A 109 -16.55 3.00 4.79
C SER A 109 -16.28 4.38 4.18
N ALA A 110 -17.22 5.32 4.38
CA ALA A 110 -17.04 6.71 3.92
C ALA A 110 -15.82 7.39 4.54
N ALA A 111 -15.48 7.06 5.80
CA ALA A 111 -14.32 7.63 6.47
C ALA A 111 -13.00 7.18 5.82
N PHE A 112 -12.85 5.89 5.51
CA PHE A 112 -11.63 5.37 4.89
C PHE A 112 -11.49 5.80 3.42
N THR A 113 -12.56 5.63 2.62
CA THR A 113 -12.56 6.04 1.21
C THR A 113 -12.46 7.55 1.04
N GLY A 114 -13.07 8.32 1.95
CA GLY A 114 -12.95 9.79 2.01
C GLY A 114 -11.52 10.25 2.30
N ALA A 115 -10.81 9.60 3.21
CA ALA A 115 -9.39 9.91 3.49
C ALA A 115 -8.50 9.66 2.27
N LEU A 116 -8.71 8.55 1.54
CA LEU A 116 -7.99 8.27 0.29
C LEU A 116 -8.31 9.29 -0.81
N ALA A 117 -9.59 9.63 -0.97
CA ALA A 117 -10.03 10.63 -1.95
C ALA A 117 -9.45 12.02 -1.66
N ALA A 118 -9.44 12.45 -0.39
CA ALA A 118 -8.83 13.70 0.04
C ALA A 118 -7.32 13.75 -0.25
N ALA A 119 -6.63 12.61 -0.16
CA ALA A 119 -5.22 12.48 -0.54
C ALA A 119 -5.00 12.40 -2.07
N GLY A 120 -6.07 12.33 -2.88
CA GLY A 120 -5.99 12.17 -4.34
C GLY A 120 -5.44 10.80 -4.75
N VAL A 121 -5.76 9.74 -3.99
CA VAL A 121 -5.34 8.35 -4.23
C VAL A 121 -6.45 7.61 -4.96
N ARG A 122 -6.12 6.87 -6.02
CA ARG A 122 -7.08 6.00 -6.71
C ARG A 122 -7.35 4.75 -5.89
N ILE A 123 -8.63 4.41 -5.73
CA ILE A 123 -9.04 3.25 -4.93
C ILE A 123 -9.28 2.06 -5.86
N SER A 124 -8.69 0.92 -5.51
CA SER A 124 -8.90 -0.37 -6.15
C SER A 124 -9.45 -1.35 -5.13
N MET A 125 -10.42 -2.19 -5.52
CA MET A 125 -10.95 -3.22 -4.64
C MET A 125 -10.91 -4.59 -5.32
N ASP A 126 -10.48 -5.59 -4.58
CA ASP A 126 -10.40 -6.97 -5.04
C ASP A 126 -11.79 -7.51 -5.40
N GLY A 127 -11.86 -8.31 -6.44
CA GLY A 127 -13.08 -9.04 -6.78
C GLY A 127 -13.41 -10.09 -5.73
N ARG A 128 -14.72 -10.34 -5.50
CA ARG A 128 -15.16 -11.40 -4.55
C ARG A 128 -14.53 -12.74 -4.90
N GLY A 129 -13.87 -13.37 -3.93
CA GLY A 129 -13.25 -14.70 -4.07
C GLY A 129 -11.92 -14.71 -4.84
N ARG A 130 -11.31 -13.58 -5.12
CA ARG A 130 -10.00 -13.46 -5.79
C ARG A 130 -8.88 -13.21 -4.78
N TRP A 131 -8.55 -14.24 -4.00
CA TRP A 131 -7.47 -14.20 -3.01
C TRP A 131 -6.08 -13.82 -3.61
N MET A 132 -5.86 -14.10 -4.89
CA MET A 132 -4.60 -13.73 -5.55
C MET A 132 -4.39 -12.23 -5.70
N ASP A 133 -5.45 -11.44 -5.60
CA ASP A 133 -5.40 -9.98 -5.78
C ASP A 133 -4.77 -9.27 -4.56
N ASN A 134 -4.51 -9.98 -3.43
CA ASN A 134 -3.85 -9.42 -2.23
C ASN A 134 -2.78 -10.36 -1.62
N VAL A 135 -2.18 -11.21 -2.46
CA VAL A 135 -1.28 -12.30 -2.06
C VAL A 135 -0.09 -11.86 -1.20
N PHE A 136 0.37 -10.63 -1.33
CA PHE A 136 1.58 -10.19 -0.63
C PHE A 136 1.32 -9.89 0.84
N ILE A 137 0.18 -9.29 1.17
CA ILE A 137 -0.19 -9.05 2.55
C ILE A 137 -0.65 -10.34 3.24
N GLU A 138 -1.26 -11.27 2.49
CA GLU A 138 -1.56 -12.61 3.01
C GLU A 138 -0.29 -13.39 3.37
N ARG A 139 0.79 -13.24 2.58
CA ARG A 139 2.11 -13.80 2.91
C ARG A 139 2.71 -13.16 4.15
N LEU A 140 2.54 -11.83 4.34
CA LEU A 140 2.94 -11.15 5.57
C LEU A 140 2.26 -11.78 6.78
N TRP A 141 0.93 -11.99 6.71
CA TRP A 141 0.18 -12.62 7.80
C TRP A 141 0.66 -14.03 8.10
N ARG A 142 0.91 -14.81 7.06
CA ARG A 142 1.44 -16.16 7.23
C ARG A 142 2.79 -16.13 7.95
N SER A 143 3.72 -15.30 7.51
CA SER A 143 5.03 -15.16 8.13
C SER A 143 4.92 -14.70 9.58
N LEU A 144 4.19 -13.62 9.86
CA LEU A 144 3.98 -13.12 11.21
C LEU A 144 3.37 -14.17 12.15
N LYS A 145 2.34 -14.87 11.69
CA LYS A 145 1.67 -15.89 12.50
C LYS A 145 2.58 -17.05 12.85
N HIS A 146 3.33 -17.57 11.89
CA HIS A 146 4.18 -18.74 12.09
C HIS A 146 5.55 -18.43 12.69
N GLU A 147 6.11 -17.26 12.42
CA GLU A 147 7.43 -16.87 12.90
C GLU A 147 7.38 -16.18 14.28
N ASP A 148 6.21 -15.68 14.70
CA ASP A 148 6.09 -14.87 15.93
C ASP A 148 4.88 -15.25 16.78
N ILE A 149 3.65 -15.02 16.30
CA ILE A 149 2.43 -15.10 17.12
C ILE A 149 2.23 -16.50 17.70
N TYR A 150 2.29 -17.55 16.87
CA TYR A 150 2.03 -18.93 17.31
C TYR A 150 3.18 -19.49 18.15
N LEU A 151 4.40 -19.00 17.95
CA LEU A 151 5.56 -19.44 18.74
C LEU A 151 5.56 -18.82 20.13
N LYS A 152 5.15 -17.57 20.26
CA LYS A 152 5.16 -16.85 21.54
C LYS A 152 3.90 -17.06 22.36
N GLY A 153 2.73 -17.25 21.71
CA GLY A 153 1.48 -17.49 22.40
C GLY A 153 1.11 -16.35 23.34
N TYR A 154 1.01 -15.12 22.84
CA TYR A 154 0.79 -13.90 23.64
C TYR A 154 -0.34 -14.04 24.65
N THR A 155 -0.08 -13.65 25.88
CA THR A 155 -1.05 -13.74 26.97
C THR A 155 -2.07 -12.61 26.95
N ASP A 156 -1.62 -11.41 26.55
CA ASP A 156 -2.46 -10.21 26.52
C ASP A 156 -2.11 -9.26 25.36
N GLY A 157 -2.88 -8.19 25.23
CA GLY A 157 -2.73 -7.22 24.14
C GLY A 157 -1.48 -6.33 24.27
N ARG A 158 -0.93 -6.16 25.47
CA ARG A 158 0.30 -5.39 25.69
C ARG A 158 1.50 -6.19 25.19
N GLU A 159 1.57 -7.45 25.57
CA GLU A 159 2.61 -8.37 25.12
C GLU A 159 2.57 -8.53 23.59
N ALA A 160 1.37 -8.73 23.01
CA ALA A 160 1.18 -8.81 21.57
C ALA A 160 1.67 -7.54 20.85
N ARG A 161 1.38 -6.35 21.39
CA ARG A 161 1.83 -5.07 20.81
C ARG A 161 3.35 -4.97 20.75
N VAL A 162 4.04 -5.30 21.83
CA VAL A 162 5.50 -5.24 21.91
C VAL A 162 6.12 -6.26 20.96
N GLY A 163 5.65 -7.52 20.99
CA GLY A 163 6.20 -8.58 20.14
C GLY A 163 6.00 -8.30 18.65
N ILE A 164 4.79 -7.90 18.25
CA ILE A 164 4.51 -7.55 16.85
C ILE A 164 5.33 -6.33 16.41
N ALA A 165 5.53 -5.33 17.26
CA ALA A 165 6.38 -4.19 16.94
C ALA A 165 7.83 -4.61 16.61
N LEU A 166 8.39 -5.47 17.44
CA LEU A 166 9.74 -6.01 17.23
C LEU A 166 9.82 -6.85 15.95
N TRP A 167 8.80 -7.70 15.70
CA TRP A 167 8.77 -8.50 14.49
C TRP A 167 8.59 -7.64 13.23
N MET A 168 7.75 -6.62 13.23
CA MET A 168 7.55 -5.71 12.09
C MET A 168 8.84 -4.90 11.79
N ALA A 169 9.58 -4.49 12.82
CA ALA A 169 10.88 -3.85 12.67
C ALA A 169 11.90 -4.81 12.04
N PHE A 170 11.96 -6.05 12.52
CA PHE A 170 12.81 -7.11 11.96
C PHE A 170 12.42 -7.41 10.50
N TYR A 171 11.13 -7.58 10.20
CA TYR A 171 10.62 -7.83 8.85
C TYR A 171 11.05 -6.75 7.85
N ASN A 172 10.92 -5.49 8.23
CA ASN A 172 11.25 -4.37 7.36
C ASN A 172 12.77 -4.16 7.16
N SER A 173 13.57 -4.40 8.19
CA SER A 173 14.95 -3.92 8.23
C SER A 173 16.02 -5.02 8.24
N HIS A 174 15.64 -6.27 8.55
CA HIS A 174 16.60 -7.36 8.72
C HIS A 174 16.21 -8.64 7.98
N ARG A 175 14.91 -8.87 7.71
CA ARG A 175 14.46 -10.07 7.04
C ARG A 175 14.71 -9.98 5.53
N PRO A 176 15.59 -10.81 4.93
CA PRO A 176 15.81 -10.82 3.48
C PRO A 176 14.62 -11.45 2.75
N HIS A 177 14.27 -10.90 1.60
CA HIS A 177 13.19 -11.40 0.75
C HIS A 177 13.73 -11.91 -0.58
N GLN A 178 13.50 -13.18 -0.89
CA GLN A 178 13.95 -13.81 -2.14
C GLN A 178 13.44 -13.05 -3.38
N ALA A 179 12.16 -12.63 -3.37
CA ALA A 179 11.56 -11.87 -4.47
C ALA A 179 12.14 -10.45 -4.65
N LEU A 180 12.94 -9.97 -3.70
CA LEU A 180 13.65 -8.69 -3.75
C LEU A 180 15.17 -8.88 -3.95
N GLY A 181 15.60 -10.03 -4.45
CA GLY A 181 17.03 -10.35 -4.57
C GLY A 181 17.72 -10.44 -3.20
N HIS A 182 17.04 -11.02 -2.19
CA HIS A 182 17.50 -11.13 -0.81
C HIS A 182 17.72 -9.80 -0.07
N ARG A 183 17.14 -8.72 -0.59
CA ARG A 183 17.19 -7.39 0.05
C ARG A 183 16.05 -7.23 1.05
N MET A 184 16.23 -6.30 2.00
CA MET A 184 15.24 -5.96 3.01
C MET A 184 14.17 -5.02 2.43
N PRO A 185 12.89 -5.20 2.79
CA PRO A 185 11.78 -4.40 2.27
C PRO A 185 11.99 -2.89 2.36
N MET A 186 12.40 -2.40 3.54
CA MET A 186 12.56 -0.95 3.74
C MET A 186 13.79 -0.38 3.02
N ALA A 187 14.83 -1.17 2.78
CA ALA A 187 15.97 -0.76 1.95
C ALA A 187 15.53 -0.56 0.50
N VAL A 188 14.78 -1.52 -0.06
CA VAL A 188 14.24 -1.42 -1.42
C VAL A 188 13.30 -0.21 -1.56
N TRP A 189 12.45 0.04 -0.56
CA TRP A 189 11.57 1.21 -0.57
C TRP A 189 12.36 2.52 -0.62
N ARG A 190 13.35 2.69 0.27
CA ARG A 190 14.17 3.91 0.35
C ARG A 190 14.93 4.18 -0.93
N GLU A 191 15.60 3.18 -1.47
CA GLU A 191 16.36 3.31 -2.71
C GLU A 191 15.47 3.68 -3.90
N GLY A 192 14.29 3.03 -4.03
CA GLY A 192 13.36 3.33 -5.10
C GLY A 192 12.80 4.75 -5.01
N VAL A 193 12.49 5.25 -3.81
CA VAL A 193 12.03 6.63 -3.63
C VAL A 193 13.16 7.62 -3.89
N THR A 194 14.38 7.36 -3.43
CA THR A 194 15.56 8.23 -3.68
C THR A 194 15.89 8.28 -5.17
N GLY A 195 15.87 7.14 -5.86
CA GLY A 195 16.08 7.06 -7.31
C GLY A 195 15.04 7.86 -8.11
N LEU A 196 13.77 7.80 -7.73
CA LEU A 196 12.69 8.58 -8.34
C LEU A 196 12.87 10.10 -8.12
N LEU A 197 13.32 10.51 -6.94
CA LEU A 197 13.62 11.91 -6.66
C LEU A 197 14.81 12.43 -7.50
N GLY A 198 15.85 11.61 -7.65
CA GLY A 198 16.98 11.90 -8.52
C GLY A 198 16.57 12.05 -9.99
N GLN A 199 15.77 11.12 -10.52
CA GLN A 199 15.26 11.19 -11.89
C GLN A 199 14.38 12.42 -12.13
N ARG A 200 13.50 12.78 -11.19
CA ARG A 200 12.67 13.99 -11.29
C ARG A 200 13.50 15.26 -11.26
N ALA A 201 14.56 15.32 -10.47
CA ALA A 201 15.47 16.45 -10.43
C ALA A 201 16.19 16.63 -11.77
N VAL A 202 16.69 15.55 -12.36
CA VAL A 202 17.33 15.56 -13.71
C VAL A 202 16.34 16.00 -14.79
N ASP A 203 15.10 15.47 -14.78
CA ASP A 203 14.07 15.85 -15.77
C ASP A 203 13.66 17.34 -15.63
N MET A 204 13.60 17.88 -14.42
CA MET A 204 13.38 19.31 -14.21
C MET A 204 14.52 20.16 -14.72
N THR A 205 15.77 19.75 -14.52
CA THR A 205 16.97 20.46 -15.01
C THR A 205 16.96 20.47 -16.53
N LEU A 206 16.71 19.34 -17.18
CA LEU A 206 16.62 19.25 -18.64
C LEU A 206 15.50 20.12 -19.22
N ARG A 207 14.37 20.27 -18.54
CA ARG A 207 13.28 21.16 -18.97
C ARG A 207 13.63 22.64 -18.82
N LEU A 208 14.39 23.02 -17.83
CA LEU A 208 14.88 24.39 -17.65
C LEU A 208 15.90 24.76 -18.71
N ASP A 209 16.81 23.85 -19.06
CA ASP A 209 17.80 24.06 -20.12
C ASP A 209 17.16 24.20 -21.50
N ASN A 210 16.07 23.51 -21.77
CA ASN A 210 15.30 23.63 -23.02
C ASN A 210 14.37 24.86 -23.06
N ALA A 211 14.01 25.45 -21.91
CA ALA A 211 13.21 26.68 -21.83
C ALA A 211 14.04 27.96 -22.02
N GLY A 212 15.37 27.83 -21.97
CA GLY A 212 16.28 28.95 -22.10
C GLY A 212 16.60 29.41 -23.53
N ALA A 213 16.14 28.69 -24.56
CA ALA A 213 16.28 29.11 -25.95
C ALA A 213 15.16 30.09 -26.33
N LEU A 214 15.31 31.36 -26.01
CA LEU A 214 14.47 32.42 -26.59
C LEU A 214 14.64 32.42 -28.11
N PRO A 215 13.57 32.50 -28.91
CA PRO A 215 13.69 32.63 -30.34
C PRO A 215 14.36 33.97 -30.67
N THR A 216 15.56 33.92 -31.26
CA THR A 216 16.25 35.10 -31.80
C THR A 216 15.36 35.70 -32.88
N CYS A 217 14.91 36.92 -32.66
CA CYS A 217 14.22 37.76 -33.62
C CYS A 217 15.11 37.96 -34.87
N PRO A 218 14.62 37.75 -36.10
CA PRO A 218 15.40 38.02 -37.30
C PRO A 218 15.64 39.53 -37.42
N GLN A 219 16.92 39.94 -37.37
CA GLN A 219 17.29 41.29 -37.65
C GLN A 219 17.03 41.57 -39.14
N SER A 220 16.08 42.47 -39.43
CA SER A 220 15.83 43.02 -40.74
C SER A 220 17.04 43.85 -41.16
N LEU A 221 17.66 43.48 -42.28
CA LEU A 221 18.66 44.20 -43.06
C LEU A 221 18.11 45.56 -43.47
N GLN A 222 18.56 46.64 -42.81
CA GLN A 222 18.49 47.99 -43.40
C GLN A 222 19.77 48.28 -44.15
N GLN A 223 19.66 48.26 -45.49
CA GLN A 223 20.71 48.80 -46.37
C GLN A 223 20.63 50.34 -46.36
N PRO A 224 21.78 51.05 -46.27
CA PRO A 224 21.78 52.50 -46.48
C PRO A 224 21.76 52.80 -47.96
N ARG A 225 20.78 53.58 -48.42
CA ARG A 225 20.76 54.17 -49.77
C ARG A 225 21.78 55.30 -49.81
N ALA A 226 22.79 55.16 -50.65
CA ALA A 226 23.66 56.24 -51.07
C ALA A 226 22.88 57.26 -51.92
N LEU A 227 22.92 58.53 -51.51
CA LEU A 227 22.56 59.68 -52.38
C LEU A 227 23.82 60.05 -53.16
N ILE A 228 23.68 60.09 -54.49
CA ILE A 228 24.59 60.73 -55.40
C ILE A 228 23.96 62.05 -55.83
N ALA A 229 24.75 63.11 -55.83
CA ALA A 229 24.56 64.50 -56.16
C ALA A 229 23.64 64.85 -57.30
#